data_317b037ed513a31a22808faf6c82b16e
#
_entry.id   317b037ed513a31a22808faf6c82b16e
#
_cell.length_a   1.000
_cell.length_b   1.000
_cell.length_c   1.000
_cell.angle_alpha   90.00
_cell.angle_beta   90.00
_cell.angle_gamma   90.00
#
_symmetry.space_group_name_H-M   'P 1'
#
loop_
_entity.id
_entity.type
_entity.pdbx_description
1 polymer ?
#
loop_
_entity_poly.entity_id
_entity_poly.type
_entity_poly.pdbx_seq_one_letter_code
_entity_poly.pdbx_strand_id
1 'polypeptide(L)'
;VTACNYLVSLLETSQQMLTAAGVDSAEANPLEPLIRQTMDNFFRTDARSALTGPIARGDHKTVTSHLIALETGTDTDLWQQIYRTLGNATVNIAAQRGQASTENLERISRLLKPEASDS
;
A
#
# COMPACT_ATOMS: atom_id res chain seq x y z
N VAL A 1 20.64 -2.94 0.81
CA VAL A 1 20.27 -3.86 -0.27
C VAL A 1 18.76 -4.09 -0.27
N THR A 2 18.18 -4.52 0.85
CA THR A 2 16.72 -4.78 0.95
C THR A 2 15.90 -3.56 0.57
N ALA A 3 16.22 -2.39 1.11
CA ALA A 3 15.47 -1.17 0.84
C ALA A 3 15.51 -0.80 -0.64
N CYS A 4 16.68 -0.81 -1.25
CA CYS A 4 16.82 -0.40 -2.64
C CYS A 4 16.17 -1.38 -3.60
N ASN A 5 16.42 -2.68 -3.43
CA ASN A 5 15.89 -3.68 -4.33
C ASN A 5 14.37 -3.83 -4.21
N TYR A 6 13.85 -3.77 -2.99
CA TYR A 6 12.40 -3.90 -2.80
C TYR A 6 11.68 -2.61 -3.18
N LEU A 7 12.34 -1.46 -3.09
CA LEU A 7 11.77 -0.22 -3.63
C LEU A 7 11.60 -0.32 -5.15
N VAL A 8 12.59 -0.84 -5.88
CA VAL A 8 12.49 -1.05 -7.32
C VAL A 8 11.33 -2.01 -7.64
N SER A 9 11.24 -3.12 -6.91
CA SER A 9 10.17 -4.10 -7.13
C SER A 9 8.79 -3.52 -6.85
N LEU A 10 8.69 -2.71 -5.79
CA LEU A 10 7.43 -2.07 -5.44
C LEU A 10 7.01 -1.04 -6.48
N LEU A 11 7.94 -0.24 -6.97
CA LEU A 11 7.66 0.75 -8.02
C LEU A 11 7.24 0.06 -9.30
N GLU A 12 7.91 -1.02 -9.69
CA GLU A 12 7.53 -1.80 -10.87
C GLU A 12 6.14 -2.39 -10.73
N THR A 13 5.84 -2.97 -9.58
CA THR A 13 4.52 -3.54 -9.30
C THR A 13 3.43 -2.46 -9.37
N SER A 14 3.70 -1.30 -8.81
CA SER A 14 2.76 -0.17 -8.85
C SER A 14 2.51 0.28 -10.28
N GLN A 15 3.54 0.30 -11.11
CA GLN A 15 3.42 0.64 -12.53
C GLN A 15 2.55 -0.38 -13.28
N GLN A 16 2.74 -1.66 -12.98
CA GLN A 16 1.91 -2.72 -13.57
C GLN A 16 0.44 -2.57 -13.18
N MET A 17 0.17 -2.22 -11.93
CA MET A 17 -1.19 -1.96 -11.46
C MET A 17 -1.82 -0.78 -12.19
N LEU A 18 -1.08 0.30 -12.41
CA LEU A 18 -1.57 1.46 -13.16
C LEU A 18 -1.90 1.09 -14.60
N THR A 19 -1.03 0.34 -15.24
CA THR A 19 -1.27 -0.14 -16.61
C THR A 19 -2.52 -1.01 -16.68
N ALA A 20 -2.70 -1.92 -15.72
CA ALA A 20 -3.88 -2.77 -15.65
C ALA A 20 -5.15 -1.95 -15.43
N ALA A 21 -5.05 -0.80 -14.75
CA ALA A 21 -6.18 0.10 -14.54
C ALA A 21 -6.43 1.04 -15.73
N GLY A 22 -5.66 0.91 -16.81
CA GLY A 22 -5.85 1.71 -18.02
C GLY A 22 -5.10 3.03 -18.02
N VAL A 23 -4.20 3.25 -17.07
CA VAL A 23 -3.40 4.48 -17.03
C VAL A 23 -2.13 4.28 -17.85
N ASP A 24 -1.99 5.04 -18.92
CA ASP A 24 -0.79 5.01 -19.76
C ASP A 24 0.29 5.87 -19.12
N SER A 25 1.39 5.25 -18.75
CA SER A 25 2.52 5.93 -18.13
C SER A 25 3.76 5.96 -19.03
N ALA A 26 3.59 5.74 -20.36
CA ALA A 26 4.70 5.62 -21.29
C ALA A 26 5.54 6.91 -21.37
N GLU A 27 4.93 8.08 -21.25
CA GLU A 27 5.62 9.37 -21.36
C GLU A 27 5.97 9.97 -20.00
N ALA A 28 5.13 9.77 -18.98
CA ALA A 28 5.37 10.29 -17.65
C ALA A 28 4.61 9.45 -16.64
N ASN A 29 5.29 8.99 -15.60
CA ASN A 29 4.62 8.29 -14.51
C ASN A 29 3.88 9.33 -13.64
N PRO A 30 2.53 9.30 -13.60
CA PRO A 30 1.78 10.30 -12.84
C PRO A 30 2.03 10.22 -11.33
N LEU A 31 2.55 9.11 -10.83
CA LEU A 31 2.86 8.95 -9.41
C LEU A 31 4.27 9.45 -9.05
N GLU A 32 5.12 9.73 -10.02
CA GLU A 32 6.51 10.12 -9.73
C GLU A 32 6.61 11.28 -8.75
N PRO A 33 5.90 12.42 -8.95
CA PRO A 33 6.00 13.53 -8.00
C PRO A 33 5.57 13.15 -6.58
N LEU A 34 4.53 12.34 -6.46
CA LEU A 34 4.03 11.89 -5.17
C LEU A 34 5.03 10.95 -4.49
N ILE A 35 5.62 10.04 -5.25
CA ILE A 35 6.61 9.10 -4.72
C ILE A 35 7.86 9.86 -4.24
N ARG A 36 8.36 10.81 -5.04
CA ARG A 36 9.52 11.61 -4.64
C ARG A 36 9.23 12.44 -3.40
N GLN A 37 8.04 13.04 -3.31
CA GLN A 37 7.63 13.80 -2.14
C GLN A 37 7.55 12.91 -0.89
N THR A 38 7.03 11.69 -1.04
CA THR A 38 6.94 10.73 0.06
C THR A 38 8.34 10.34 0.57
N MET A 39 9.26 10.05 -0.35
CA MET A 39 10.64 9.73 0.02
C MET A 39 11.32 10.90 0.73
N ASP A 40 11.13 12.11 0.21
CA ASP A 40 11.69 13.31 0.80
C ASP A 40 11.16 13.51 2.23
N ASN A 41 9.85 13.36 2.41
CA ASN A 41 9.23 13.48 3.72
C ASN A 41 9.77 12.44 4.71
N PHE A 42 9.96 11.20 4.25
CA PHE A 42 10.52 10.13 5.07
C PHE A 42 11.92 10.51 5.58
N PHE A 43 12.77 11.00 4.70
CA PHE A 43 14.16 11.31 5.07
C PHE A 43 14.28 12.59 5.89
N ARG A 44 13.34 13.52 5.75
CA ARG A 44 13.33 14.74 6.58
C ARG A 44 12.69 14.52 7.95
N THR A 45 11.83 13.55 8.07
CA THR A 45 11.11 13.27 9.32
C THR A 45 11.30 11.80 9.71
N ASP A 46 10.24 11.02 9.67
CA ASP A 46 10.27 9.59 9.97
C ASP A 46 9.09 8.89 9.27
N ALA A 47 9.03 7.56 9.41
CA ALA A 47 7.98 6.77 8.79
C ALA A 47 6.59 7.21 9.27
N ARG A 48 6.45 7.45 10.58
CA ARG A 48 5.18 7.81 11.17
C ARG A 48 4.64 9.13 10.63
N SER A 49 5.52 10.12 10.44
CA SER A 49 5.13 11.44 9.96
C SER A 49 4.93 11.45 8.44
N ALA A 50 5.65 10.60 7.71
CA ALA A 50 5.56 10.54 6.25
C ALA A 50 4.36 9.72 5.76
N LEU A 51 3.77 8.89 6.61
CA LEU A 51 2.69 8.00 6.21
C LEU A 51 1.43 8.79 5.86
N THR A 52 0.86 8.48 4.70
CA THR A 52 -0.41 9.03 4.22
C THR A 52 -1.32 7.89 3.75
N GLY A 53 -2.49 8.24 3.28
CA GLY A 53 -3.39 7.29 2.64
C GLY A 53 -4.42 6.67 3.59
N PRO A 54 -5.18 5.69 3.07
CA PRO A 54 -6.34 5.18 3.79
C PRO A 54 -6.01 4.47 5.10
N ILE A 55 -4.91 3.74 5.17
CA ILE A 55 -4.54 3.04 6.41
C ILE A 55 -4.20 4.05 7.50
N ALA A 56 -3.48 5.12 7.14
CA ALA A 56 -3.16 6.18 8.11
C ALA A 56 -4.41 6.80 8.72
N ARG A 57 -5.48 6.92 7.92
CA ARG A 57 -6.76 7.49 8.35
C ARG A 57 -7.71 6.49 9.00
N GLY A 58 -7.37 5.19 8.96
CA GLY A 58 -8.28 4.16 9.43
C GLY A 58 -9.48 3.94 8.50
N ASP A 59 -9.31 4.22 7.21
CA ASP A 59 -10.36 4.13 6.21
C ASP A 59 -10.48 2.70 5.69
N HIS A 60 -11.17 1.86 6.45
CA HIS A 60 -11.34 0.45 6.12
C HIS A 60 -12.16 0.24 4.84
N LYS A 61 -13.04 1.17 4.50
CA LYS A 61 -13.86 1.06 3.28
C LYS A 61 -13.00 1.15 2.03
N THR A 62 -12.05 2.08 2.00
CA THR A 62 -11.12 2.21 0.88
C THR A 62 -10.21 0.99 0.79
N VAL A 63 -9.73 0.46 1.92
CA VAL A 63 -8.93 -0.76 1.94
C VAL A 63 -9.72 -1.92 1.33
N THR A 64 -10.97 -2.08 1.72
CA THR A 64 -11.86 -3.10 1.14
C THR A 64 -11.97 -2.94 -0.38
N SER A 65 -12.19 -1.72 -0.85
CA SER A 65 -12.30 -1.43 -2.28
C SER A 65 -11.01 -1.79 -3.03
N HIS A 66 -9.85 -1.49 -2.44
CA HIS A 66 -8.56 -1.84 -3.03
C HIS A 66 -8.40 -3.36 -3.15
N LEU A 67 -8.76 -4.11 -2.11
CA LEU A 67 -8.66 -5.57 -2.13
C LEU A 67 -9.55 -6.17 -3.21
N ILE A 68 -10.77 -5.64 -3.37
CA ILE A 68 -11.68 -6.07 -4.44
C ILE A 68 -11.07 -5.77 -5.81
N ALA A 69 -10.53 -4.57 -5.99
CA ALA A 69 -9.91 -4.19 -7.26
C ALA A 69 -8.72 -5.08 -7.62
N LEU A 70 -7.97 -5.54 -6.62
CA LEU A 70 -6.82 -6.40 -6.83
C LEU A 70 -7.19 -7.85 -7.17
N GLU A 71 -8.47 -8.20 -7.13
CA GLU A 71 -8.94 -9.51 -7.58
C GLU A 71 -9.00 -9.63 -9.10
N THR A 72 -8.87 -8.50 -9.82
CA THR A 72 -8.90 -8.48 -11.28
C THR A 72 -7.50 -8.21 -11.83
N GLY A 73 -7.13 -8.86 -12.93
CA GLY A 73 -5.83 -8.68 -13.57
C GLY A 73 -5.06 -9.99 -13.70
N THR A 74 -3.82 -9.91 -14.16
CA THR A 74 -3.01 -11.09 -14.50
C THR A 74 -2.19 -11.63 -13.33
N ASP A 75 -1.74 -10.77 -12.42
CA ASP A 75 -0.89 -11.16 -11.30
C ASP A 75 -1.60 -10.93 -9.96
N THR A 76 -2.87 -11.30 -9.89
CA THR A 76 -3.71 -10.98 -8.72
C THR A 76 -3.18 -11.56 -7.42
N ASP A 77 -2.64 -12.78 -7.45
CA ASP A 77 -2.11 -13.41 -6.23
C ASP A 77 -0.90 -12.64 -5.70
N LEU A 78 0.04 -12.29 -6.57
CA LEU A 78 1.23 -11.55 -6.18
C LEU A 78 0.87 -10.15 -5.65
N TRP A 79 0.00 -9.46 -6.37
CA TRP A 79 -0.42 -8.10 -5.97
C TRP A 79 -1.14 -8.11 -4.63
N GLN A 80 -2.00 -9.09 -4.39
CA GLN A 80 -2.68 -9.22 -3.11
C GLN A 80 -1.71 -9.52 -1.98
N GLN A 81 -0.73 -10.42 -2.22
CA GLN A 81 0.28 -10.73 -1.22
C GLN A 81 1.10 -9.49 -0.84
N ILE A 82 1.54 -8.72 -1.84
CA ILE A 82 2.29 -7.48 -1.61
C ILE A 82 1.43 -6.48 -0.83
N TYR A 83 0.20 -6.28 -1.27
CA TYR A 83 -0.72 -5.33 -0.64
C TYR A 83 -0.98 -5.71 0.82
N ARG A 84 -1.28 -6.97 1.08
CA ARG A 84 -1.62 -7.45 2.42
C ARG A 84 -0.40 -7.42 3.35
N THR A 85 0.74 -7.88 2.87
CA THR A 85 1.96 -7.94 3.70
C THR A 85 2.46 -6.54 4.04
N LEU A 86 2.61 -5.67 3.05
CA LEU A 86 3.01 -4.28 3.29
C LEU A 86 1.94 -3.51 4.03
N GLY A 87 0.67 -3.82 3.79
CA GLY A 87 -0.43 -3.22 4.51
C GLY A 87 -0.35 -3.49 6.00
N ASN A 88 -0.01 -4.70 6.41
CA ASN A 88 0.17 -5.03 7.82
C ASN A 88 1.33 -4.25 8.45
N ALA A 89 2.44 -4.10 7.73
CA ALA A 89 3.53 -3.26 8.19
C ALA A 89 3.08 -1.80 8.32
N THR A 90 2.25 -1.34 7.39
CA THR A 90 1.70 0.02 7.39
C THR A 90 0.76 0.25 8.58
N VAL A 91 -0.05 -0.74 8.94
CA VAL A 91 -0.92 -0.66 10.12
C VAL A 91 -0.09 -0.40 11.38
N ASN A 92 1.05 -1.06 11.52
CA ASN A 92 1.93 -0.84 12.67
C ASN A 92 2.45 0.61 12.73
N ILE A 93 2.80 1.18 11.58
CA ILE A 93 3.22 2.59 11.50
C ILE A 93 2.04 3.52 11.84
N ALA A 94 0.86 3.22 11.30
CA ALA A 94 -0.35 4.01 11.54
C ALA A 94 -0.73 4.02 13.03
N ALA A 95 -0.53 2.90 13.73
CA ALA A 95 -0.78 2.82 15.16
C ALA A 95 0.12 3.79 15.94
N GLN A 96 1.37 3.95 15.51
CA GLN A 96 2.30 4.90 16.11
C GLN A 96 1.93 6.35 15.80
N ARG A 97 1.34 6.59 14.63
CA ARG A 97 0.92 7.93 14.21
C ARG A 97 -0.24 8.46 15.04
N GLY A 98 -1.17 7.59 15.45
CA GLY A 98 -2.27 7.95 16.32
C GLY A 98 -3.41 8.71 15.66
N GLN A 99 -3.44 8.83 14.34
CA GLN A 99 -4.53 9.51 13.63
C GLN A 99 -5.79 8.65 13.56
N ALA A 100 -5.62 7.36 13.28
CA ALA A 100 -6.73 6.41 13.15
C ALA A 100 -7.07 5.82 14.52
N SER A 101 -8.33 5.47 14.74
CA SER A 101 -8.74 4.78 15.96
C SER A 101 -8.20 3.36 15.99
N THR A 102 -7.94 2.86 17.18
CA THR A 102 -7.50 1.48 17.38
C THR A 102 -8.49 0.50 16.77
N GLU A 103 -9.78 0.76 16.95
CA GLU A 103 -10.85 -0.09 16.39
C GLU A 103 -10.77 -0.19 14.88
N ASN A 104 -10.60 0.95 14.19
CA ASN A 104 -10.50 0.95 12.73
C ASN A 104 -9.23 0.26 12.24
N LEU A 105 -8.11 0.45 12.94
CA LEU A 105 -6.86 -0.24 12.59
C LEU A 105 -6.96 -1.75 12.79
N GLU A 106 -7.62 -2.20 13.85
CA GLU A 106 -7.87 -3.63 14.05
C GLU A 106 -8.73 -4.20 12.93
N ARG A 107 -9.75 -3.45 12.50
CA ARG A 107 -10.61 -3.84 11.39
C ARG A 107 -9.80 -3.98 10.10
N ILE A 108 -8.95 -3.01 9.80
CA ILE A 108 -8.06 -3.06 8.64
C ILE A 108 -7.11 -4.25 8.74
N SER A 109 -6.54 -4.49 9.91
CA SER A 109 -5.65 -5.63 10.12
C SER A 109 -6.34 -6.94 9.80
N ARG A 110 -7.61 -7.11 10.19
CA ARG A 110 -8.38 -8.31 9.86
C ARG A 110 -8.63 -8.43 8.36
N LEU A 111 -8.93 -7.32 7.69
CA LEU A 111 -9.13 -7.31 6.23
C LEU A 111 -7.85 -7.72 5.48
N LEU A 112 -6.69 -7.33 5.99
CA LEU A 112 -5.41 -7.58 5.34
C LEU A 112 -4.86 -8.98 5.60
N LYS A 113 -5.44 -9.75 6.51
CA LYS A 113 -5.02 -11.13 6.71
C LYS A 113 -5.35 -11.93 5.47
N PRO A 114 -4.41 -12.79 5.02
CA PRO A 114 -4.74 -13.69 3.92
C PRO A 114 -5.92 -14.55 4.34
N GLU A 115 -6.83 -14.81 3.39
CA GLU A 115 -7.90 -15.75 3.63
C GLU A 115 -7.28 -17.05 4.12
N ALA A 116 -7.84 -17.59 5.21
CA ALA A 116 -7.38 -18.86 5.71
C ALA A 116 -7.40 -19.85 4.55
N SER A 117 -6.20 -20.25 4.09
CA SER A 117 -6.14 -21.29 3.10
C SER A 117 -6.76 -22.51 3.77
N ASP A 118 -7.85 -22.98 3.23
CA ASP A 118 -8.42 -24.25 3.66
C ASP A 118 -7.44 -25.34 3.27
N SER A 119 -6.46 -25.49 4.10
CA SER A 119 -5.59 -26.64 3.98
C SER A 119 -6.25 -27.81 4.69
#